data_6884e31212265f99d791483b6cb14a6d
#
_entry.id   6884e31212265f99d791483b6cb14a6d
#
_cell.length_a   1.000
_cell.length_b   1.000
_cell.length_c   1.000
_cell.angle_alpha   90.00
_cell.angle_beta   90.00
_cell.angle_gamma   90.00
#
_symmetry.space_group_name_H-M   'P 1'
#
loop_
_entity.id
_entity.type
_entity.pdbx_description
1 polymer ?
#
loop_
_entity_poly.entity_id
_entity_poly.type
_entity_poly.pdbx_seq_one_letter_code
_entity_poly.pdbx_strand_id
1 'polypeptide(L)'
;MLDGLLSAVEGAGPLLQRDYWALIEGCTCSPSELMELVASRFAELAPEELVVFSREDGRDHAPLERGDELEVKIRGAGTFHVRIIHRDAQSLTMATLTGHPEAGRITFGAYRNARGDVIFHIRSRARSGSRVKYLGFRTGGEAMQTNTWTDFVNTVALTVGEGVIGFIHAETAVMEQEHESADDVQGPTFLARGD
;
A
#
# COMPACT_ATOMS: atom_id res chain seq x y z
N MET A 1 5.10 16.50 -14.49
CA MET A 1 5.38 17.32 -13.29
C MET A 1 4.97 16.52 -12.07
N LEU A 2 5.85 16.37 -11.08
CA LEU A 2 5.57 15.63 -9.83
C LEU A 2 4.93 16.55 -8.78
N ASP A 3 4.09 17.51 -9.20
CA ASP A 3 3.48 18.50 -8.33
C ASP A 3 2.68 17.81 -7.22
N GLY A 4 3.04 18.13 -5.99
CA GLY A 4 2.34 17.69 -4.78
C GLY A 4 2.78 16.34 -4.21
N LEU A 5 3.65 15.58 -4.87
CA LEU A 5 4.18 14.33 -4.29
C LEU A 5 5.05 14.64 -3.07
N LEU A 6 4.83 13.91 -1.99
CA LEU A 6 5.64 13.97 -0.77
C LEU A 6 6.55 12.74 -0.72
N SER A 7 7.79 12.92 -1.17
CA SER A 7 8.76 11.83 -1.20
C SER A 7 9.32 11.51 0.18
N ALA A 8 9.82 10.29 0.38
CA ALA A 8 10.44 9.90 1.65
C ALA A 8 11.65 10.78 2.03
N VAL A 9 12.33 11.40 1.06
CA VAL A 9 13.45 12.33 1.31
C VAL A 9 12.99 13.59 2.04
N GLU A 10 11.75 14.02 1.84
CA GLU A 10 11.16 15.21 2.47
C GLU A 10 10.61 14.90 3.87
N GLY A 11 10.53 13.62 4.25
CA GLY A 11 10.06 13.18 5.54
C GLY A 11 11.10 13.30 6.66
N ALA A 12 10.67 13.00 7.88
CA ALA A 12 11.49 13.05 9.09
C ALA A 12 11.60 11.66 9.74
N GLY A 13 12.70 11.41 10.44
CA GLY A 13 12.95 10.15 11.13
C GLY A 13 13.51 9.04 10.22
N PRO A 14 13.56 7.79 10.70
CA PRO A 14 14.06 6.67 9.92
C PRO A 14 13.16 6.35 8.74
N LEU A 15 13.75 5.88 7.65
CA LEU A 15 13.00 5.26 6.56
C LEU A 15 12.58 3.86 7.01
N LEU A 16 11.28 3.63 7.06
CA LEU A 16 10.72 2.34 7.42
C LEU A 16 10.21 1.62 6.18
N GLN A 17 10.63 0.38 6.01
CA GLN A 17 9.96 -0.55 5.11
C GLN A 17 9.06 -1.44 5.94
N ARG A 18 7.80 -1.55 5.52
CA ARG A 18 6.82 -2.45 6.12
C ARG A 18 6.26 -3.37 5.05
N ASP A 19 6.25 -4.64 5.36
CA ASP A 19 5.74 -5.71 4.50
C ASP A 19 4.57 -6.40 5.16
N TYR A 20 3.46 -6.59 4.41
CA TYR A 20 2.28 -7.35 4.81
C TYR A 20 1.94 -8.32 3.68
N TRP A 21 1.97 -9.62 3.94
CA TRP A 21 1.74 -10.59 2.88
C TRP A 21 1.18 -11.91 3.39
N ALA A 22 0.48 -12.62 2.51
CA ALA A 22 -0.01 -13.96 2.78
C ALA A 22 -0.10 -14.80 1.50
N LEU A 23 -0.04 -16.12 1.68
CA LEU A 23 -0.44 -17.08 0.66
C LEU A 23 -1.97 -17.22 0.70
N ILE A 24 -2.60 -17.27 -0.48
CA ILE A 24 -4.05 -17.36 -0.60
C ILE A 24 -4.46 -18.80 -0.84
N GLU A 25 -5.30 -19.33 0.04
CA GLU A 25 -5.88 -20.68 -0.10
C GLU A 25 -6.95 -20.69 -1.19
N GLY A 26 -6.93 -21.72 -2.03
CA GLY A 26 -7.98 -21.94 -3.03
C GLY A 26 -8.04 -20.88 -4.16
N CYS A 27 -7.05 -19.99 -4.29
CA CYS A 27 -7.04 -18.99 -5.35
C CYS A 27 -6.80 -19.64 -6.73
N THR A 28 -7.80 -19.56 -7.59
CA THR A 28 -7.72 -20.05 -8.99
C THR A 28 -7.33 -18.94 -9.97
N CYS A 29 -7.37 -17.69 -9.55
CA CYS A 29 -7.01 -16.54 -10.39
C CYS A 29 -5.49 -16.43 -10.60
N SER A 30 -5.10 -15.80 -11.70
CA SER A 30 -3.72 -15.39 -11.93
C SER A 30 -3.39 -14.15 -11.08
N PRO A 31 -2.09 -13.87 -10.82
CA PRO A 31 -1.69 -12.62 -10.16
C PRO A 31 -2.22 -11.35 -10.86
N SER A 32 -2.30 -11.35 -12.18
CA SER A 32 -2.83 -10.21 -12.93
C SER A 32 -4.33 -10.02 -12.77
N GLU A 33 -5.12 -11.11 -12.75
CA GLU A 33 -6.56 -11.05 -12.48
C GLU A 33 -6.83 -10.58 -11.04
N LEU A 34 -6.02 -11.02 -10.07
CA LEU A 34 -6.10 -10.55 -8.70
C LEU A 34 -5.83 -9.05 -8.63
N MET A 35 -4.77 -8.55 -9.28
CA MET A 35 -4.44 -7.13 -9.26
C MET A 35 -5.45 -6.26 -10.02
N GLU A 36 -6.10 -6.78 -11.04
CA GLU A 36 -7.22 -6.12 -11.72
C GLU A 36 -8.42 -5.96 -10.77
N LEU A 37 -8.75 -7.02 -10.01
CA LEU A 37 -9.78 -6.96 -8.98
C LEU A 37 -9.42 -5.93 -7.90
N VAL A 38 -8.18 -5.94 -7.40
CA VAL A 38 -7.72 -4.97 -6.39
C VAL A 38 -7.86 -3.55 -6.90
N ALA A 39 -7.43 -3.28 -8.14
CA ALA A 39 -7.54 -1.94 -8.71
C ALA A 39 -8.98 -1.48 -8.92
N SER A 40 -9.88 -2.41 -9.28
CA SER A 40 -11.30 -2.10 -9.55
C SER A 40 -12.13 -1.93 -8.27
N ARG A 41 -11.72 -2.56 -7.16
CA ARG A 41 -12.48 -2.59 -5.90
C ARG A 41 -11.67 -2.10 -4.71
N PHE A 42 -10.66 -1.28 -4.95
CA PHE A 42 -9.67 -0.89 -3.94
C PHE A 42 -10.32 -0.34 -2.66
N ALA A 43 -11.27 0.57 -2.78
CA ALA A 43 -11.96 1.19 -1.65
C ALA A 43 -12.77 0.17 -0.83
N GLU A 44 -13.41 -0.80 -1.50
CA GLU A 44 -14.23 -1.83 -0.84
C GLU A 44 -13.38 -2.87 -0.08
N LEU A 45 -12.11 -3.04 -0.47
CA LEU A 45 -11.19 -3.99 0.16
C LEU A 45 -10.55 -3.43 1.44
N ALA A 46 -10.62 -2.11 1.64
CA ALA A 46 -10.09 -1.45 2.82
C ALA A 46 -11.07 -1.56 4.01
N PRO A 47 -10.57 -1.68 5.25
CA PRO A 47 -11.41 -1.69 6.45
C PRO A 47 -12.00 -0.28 6.71
N GLU A 48 -13.28 -0.08 6.38
CA GLU A 48 -13.97 1.22 6.45
C GLU A 48 -13.94 1.86 7.86
N GLU A 49 -13.88 1.04 8.90
CA GLU A 49 -13.75 1.54 10.28
C GLU A 49 -12.40 2.17 10.59
N LEU A 50 -11.38 1.94 9.79
CA LEU A 50 -10.03 2.50 9.96
C LEU A 50 -9.70 3.54 8.89
N VAL A 51 -10.02 3.26 7.64
CA VAL A 51 -9.68 4.11 6.50
C VAL A 51 -10.75 4.03 5.42
N VAL A 52 -11.08 5.18 4.83
CA VAL A 52 -11.98 5.27 3.68
C VAL A 52 -11.23 5.90 2.53
N PHE A 53 -11.26 5.25 1.37
CA PHE A 53 -10.73 5.76 0.12
C PHE A 53 -11.89 6.18 -0.78
N SER A 54 -11.78 7.35 -1.40
CA SER A 54 -12.77 7.87 -2.34
C SER A 54 -12.10 8.64 -3.48
N ARG A 55 -12.79 8.75 -4.62
CA ARG A 55 -12.34 9.51 -5.79
C ARG A 55 -13.15 10.80 -5.90
N GLU A 56 -12.47 11.94 -6.10
CA GLU A 56 -13.17 13.22 -6.29
C GLU A 56 -13.93 13.29 -7.63
N ASP A 57 -13.53 12.48 -8.60
CA ASP A 57 -14.14 12.48 -9.95
C ASP A 57 -15.39 11.59 -10.07
N GLY A 58 -15.84 10.96 -8.97
CA GLY A 58 -17.04 10.11 -8.92
C GLY A 58 -16.91 8.78 -9.67
N ARG A 59 -15.73 8.39 -10.10
CA ARG A 59 -15.46 7.11 -10.80
C ARG A 59 -15.10 5.99 -9.83
N ASP A 60 -15.79 5.87 -8.70
CA ASP A 60 -15.43 4.96 -7.60
C ASP A 60 -15.38 3.48 -8.01
N HIS A 61 -16.09 3.11 -9.09
CA HIS A 61 -16.12 1.74 -9.60
C HIS A 61 -15.21 1.50 -10.83
N ALA A 62 -14.50 2.51 -11.31
CA ALA A 62 -13.52 2.32 -12.37
C ALA A 62 -12.19 1.81 -11.79
N PRO A 63 -11.46 0.92 -12.51
CA PRO A 63 -10.12 0.51 -12.07
C PRO A 63 -9.21 1.72 -11.83
N LEU A 64 -8.38 1.63 -10.80
CA LEU A 64 -7.37 2.65 -10.52
C LEU A 64 -6.29 2.63 -11.60
N GLU A 65 -6.01 3.79 -12.17
CA GLU A 65 -5.02 3.98 -13.22
C GLU A 65 -3.92 4.96 -12.78
N ARG A 66 -2.78 4.91 -13.45
CA ARG A 66 -1.70 5.87 -13.20
C ARG A 66 -2.18 7.31 -13.41
N GLY A 67 -1.95 8.15 -12.40
CA GLY A 67 -2.37 9.54 -12.37
C GLY A 67 -3.64 9.79 -11.57
N ASP A 68 -4.42 8.76 -11.25
CA ASP A 68 -5.61 8.91 -10.39
C ASP A 68 -5.21 9.37 -8.99
N GLU A 69 -6.01 10.25 -8.42
CA GLU A 69 -5.88 10.71 -7.04
C GLU A 69 -7.03 10.15 -6.20
N LEU A 70 -6.70 9.78 -4.96
CA LEU A 70 -7.66 9.33 -3.97
C LEU A 70 -7.60 10.24 -2.75
N GLU A 71 -8.76 10.63 -2.28
CA GLU A 71 -8.93 11.12 -0.92
C GLU A 71 -8.85 9.94 0.05
N VAL A 72 -8.10 10.10 1.12
CA VAL A 72 -7.89 9.09 2.16
C VAL A 72 -8.30 9.67 3.50
N LYS A 73 -9.44 9.24 4.02
CA LYS A 73 -9.91 9.62 5.34
C LYS A 73 -9.44 8.59 6.37
N ILE A 74 -8.50 8.97 7.21
CA ILE A 74 -7.94 8.10 8.26
C ILE A 74 -8.63 8.43 9.58
N ARG A 75 -9.23 7.43 10.21
CA ARG A 75 -9.94 7.60 11.49
C ARG A 75 -9.01 8.19 12.56
N GLY A 76 -9.43 9.30 13.15
CA GLY A 76 -8.65 9.98 14.21
C GLY A 76 -7.44 10.79 13.74
N ALA A 77 -7.12 10.75 12.43
CA ALA A 77 -5.98 11.50 11.89
C ALA A 77 -6.36 12.62 10.90
N GLY A 78 -7.48 12.46 10.18
CA GLY A 78 -7.97 13.45 9.22
C GLY A 78 -8.08 12.93 7.79
N THR A 79 -8.19 13.87 6.85
CA THR A 79 -8.32 13.61 5.42
C THR A 79 -7.05 14.03 4.70
N PHE A 80 -6.56 13.17 3.83
CA PHE A 80 -5.30 13.29 3.11
C PHE A 80 -5.48 12.83 1.66
N HIS A 81 -4.42 12.94 0.85
CA HIS A 81 -4.49 12.53 -0.56
C HIS A 81 -3.28 11.67 -0.92
N VAL A 82 -3.52 10.74 -1.83
CA VAL A 82 -2.50 9.89 -2.47
C VAL A 82 -2.73 9.90 -3.98
N ARG A 83 -1.67 9.60 -4.75
CA ARG A 83 -1.75 9.51 -6.21
C ARG A 83 -1.19 8.17 -6.66
N ILE A 84 -1.84 7.53 -7.63
CA ILE A 84 -1.33 6.33 -8.29
C ILE A 84 -0.16 6.76 -9.20
N ILE A 85 1.04 6.30 -8.89
CA ILE A 85 2.26 6.66 -9.61
C ILE A 85 2.73 5.56 -10.56
N HIS A 86 2.32 4.31 -10.29
CA HIS A 86 2.64 3.16 -11.12
C HIS A 86 1.48 2.16 -11.13
N ARG A 87 1.27 1.54 -12.28
CA ARG A 87 0.34 0.44 -12.50
C ARG A 87 0.87 -0.46 -13.60
N ASP A 88 0.94 -1.75 -13.34
CA ASP A 88 1.18 -2.80 -14.31
C ASP A 88 0.27 -4.01 -14.05
N ALA A 89 0.48 -5.12 -14.78
CA ALA A 89 -0.36 -6.30 -14.65
C ALA A 89 -0.28 -6.98 -13.27
N GLN A 90 0.76 -6.76 -12.50
CA GLN A 90 1.00 -7.46 -11.23
C GLN A 90 1.18 -6.52 -10.04
N SER A 91 1.17 -5.20 -10.26
CA SER A 91 1.36 -4.23 -9.18
C SER A 91 0.65 -2.90 -9.39
N LEU A 92 0.36 -2.25 -8.27
CA LEU A 92 -0.17 -0.90 -8.15
C LEU A 92 0.63 -0.17 -7.09
N THR A 93 1.16 1.01 -7.40
CA THR A 93 1.88 1.85 -6.43
C THR A 93 1.21 3.20 -6.31
N MET A 94 0.97 3.62 -5.07
CA MET A 94 0.53 4.97 -4.75
C MET A 94 1.57 5.68 -3.89
N ALA A 95 1.67 7.00 -4.07
CA ALA A 95 2.52 7.88 -3.28
C ALA A 95 1.68 8.92 -2.54
N THR A 96 2.17 9.34 -1.39
CA THR A 96 1.54 10.36 -0.58
C THR A 96 1.70 11.74 -1.21
N LEU A 97 0.67 12.59 -1.02
CA LEU A 97 0.71 13.99 -1.43
C LEU A 97 0.99 14.90 -0.23
N THR A 98 1.34 16.15 -0.52
CA THR A 98 1.64 17.19 0.48
C THR A 98 0.55 17.27 1.55
N GLY A 99 0.96 17.28 2.81
CA GLY A 99 0.06 17.30 3.97
C GLY A 99 -0.22 15.92 4.59
N HIS A 100 0.08 14.83 3.89
CA HIS A 100 -0.08 13.48 4.42
C HIS A 100 0.81 13.25 5.67
N PRO A 101 0.38 12.47 6.68
CA PRO A 101 1.17 12.20 7.88
C PRO A 101 2.43 11.38 7.63
N GLU A 102 2.48 10.63 6.55
CA GLU A 102 3.66 9.91 6.08
C GLU A 102 4.13 10.47 4.73
N ALA A 103 5.43 10.43 4.52
CA ALA A 103 6.10 10.80 3.28
C ALA A 103 6.69 9.56 2.63
N GLY A 104 6.16 9.14 1.48
CA GLY A 104 6.63 7.93 0.80
C GLY A 104 5.61 7.28 -0.11
N ARG A 105 5.74 5.96 -0.27
CA ARG A 105 4.93 5.19 -1.21
C ARG A 105 4.57 3.82 -0.66
N ILE A 106 3.49 3.25 -1.19
CA ILE A 106 3.02 1.90 -0.89
C ILE A 106 2.70 1.18 -2.19
N THR A 107 3.17 -0.05 -2.32
CA THR A 107 2.95 -0.92 -3.47
C THR A 107 2.14 -2.13 -3.04
N PHE A 108 1.10 -2.41 -3.80
CA PHE A 108 0.29 -3.62 -3.74
C PHE A 108 0.68 -4.50 -4.92
N GLY A 109 0.86 -5.79 -4.70
CA GLY A 109 1.26 -6.69 -5.77
C GLY A 109 0.88 -8.13 -5.52
N ALA A 110 0.83 -8.91 -6.60
CA ALA A 110 0.57 -10.33 -6.54
C ALA A 110 1.56 -11.08 -7.42
N TYR A 111 1.98 -12.25 -6.95
CA TYR A 111 2.90 -13.13 -7.66
C TYR A 111 2.71 -14.58 -7.24
N ARG A 112 3.32 -15.52 -7.98
CA ARG A 112 3.36 -16.92 -7.57
C ARG A 112 4.71 -17.25 -6.93
N ASN A 113 4.65 -18.08 -5.89
CA ASN A 113 5.87 -18.69 -5.34
C ASN A 113 6.32 -19.87 -6.23
N ALA A 114 7.44 -20.50 -5.88
CA ALA A 114 7.98 -21.65 -6.61
C ALA A 114 7.05 -22.88 -6.63
N ARG A 115 6.08 -22.97 -5.71
CA ARG A 115 5.08 -24.04 -5.65
C ARG A 115 3.84 -23.72 -6.50
N GLY A 116 3.74 -22.50 -7.04
CA GLY A 116 2.60 -22.03 -7.81
C GLY A 116 1.49 -21.39 -6.99
N ASP A 117 1.64 -21.28 -5.66
CA ASP A 117 0.66 -20.60 -4.81
C ASP A 117 0.67 -19.09 -5.07
N VAL A 118 -0.50 -18.48 -5.04
CA VAL A 118 -0.63 -17.02 -5.20
C VAL A 118 -0.34 -16.33 -3.88
N ILE A 119 0.55 -15.34 -3.91
CA ILE A 119 0.85 -14.46 -2.80
C ILE A 119 0.30 -13.07 -3.14
N PHE A 120 -0.43 -12.47 -2.20
CA PHE A 120 -0.72 -11.04 -2.21
C PHE A 120 0.17 -10.34 -1.19
N HIS A 121 0.79 -9.24 -1.59
CA HIS A 121 1.82 -8.56 -0.82
C HIS A 121 1.64 -7.04 -0.90
N ILE A 122 1.70 -6.38 0.25
CA ILE A 122 1.71 -4.93 0.39
C ILE A 122 3.07 -4.55 0.96
N ARG A 123 3.78 -3.62 0.31
CA ARG A 123 5.04 -3.06 0.80
C ARG A 123 4.97 -1.54 0.83
N SER A 124 5.19 -0.95 1.99
CA SER A 124 5.38 0.49 2.10
C SER A 124 6.83 0.85 2.39
N ARG A 125 7.28 1.98 1.84
CA ARG A 125 8.51 2.67 2.21
C ARG A 125 8.18 4.11 2.48
N ALA A 126 8.25 4.51 3.75
CA ALA A 126 7.86 5.83 4.16
C ALA A 126 8.63 6.30 5.40
N ARG A 127 8.68 7.63 5.57
CA ARG A 127 9.08 8.34 6.78
C ARG A 127 7.88 9.07 7.35
N SER A 128 7.96 9.57 8.57
CA SER A 128 6.97 10.54 9.04
C SER A 128 6.99 11.80 8.17
N GLY A 129 5.82 12.33 7.83
CA GLY A 129 5.69 13.53 6.98
C GLY A 129 6.17 14.82 7.64
N SER A 130 6.41 14.83 8.96
CA SER A 130 7.04 15.95 9.68
C SER A 130 7.54 15.53 11.06
N ARG A 131 8.48 16.32 11.64
CA ARG A 131 9.01 16.07 13.00
C ARG A 131 7.92 16.11 14.09
N VAL A 132 6.92 16.94 13.95
CA VAL A 132 5.81 17.07 14.90
C VAL A 132 4.89 15.86 14.80
N LYS A 133 4.57 15.42 13.59
CA LYS A 133 3.76 14.22 13.32
C LYS A 133 4.46 12.94 13.77
N TYR A 134 5.80 12.88 13.67
CA TYR A 134 6.61 11.75 14.16
C TYR A 134 6.40 11.45 15.64
N LEU A 135 6.30 12.47 16.50
CA LEU A 135 6.06 12.30 17.93
C LEU A 135 4.64 11.78 18.25
N GLY A 136 3.63 12.22 17.49
CA GLY A 136 2.24 11.76 17.65
C GLY A 136 1.99 10.37 17.06
N PHE A 137 2.69 10.02 15.99
CA PHE A 137 2.53 8.75 15.26
C PHE A 137 3.10 7.53 16.03
N ARG A 138 4.14 7.73 16.86
CA ARG A 138 4.77 6.65 17.66
C ARG A 138 3.85 5.97 18.66
N THR A 139 2.73 6.56 19.03
CA THR A 139 1.86 6.05 20.10
C THR A 139 0.60 5.32 19.63
N GLY A 140 0.26 5.34 18.35
CA GLY A 140 -0.95 4.67 17.83
C GLY A 140 -0.95 4.41 16.32
N GLY A 141 -0.14 5.15 15.56
CA GLY A 141 -0.15 5.07 14.11
C GLY A 141 0.38 3.74 13.54
N GLU A 142 1.38 3.13 14.18
CA GLU A 142 1.93 1.84 13.74
C GLU A 142 0.91 0.70 13.90
N ALA A 143 0.19 0.66 15.03
CA ALA A 143 -0.83 -0.34 15.26
C ALA A 143 -1.99 -0.19 14.27
N MET A 144 -2.42 1.05 14.01
CA MET A 144 -3.48 1.32 13.03
C MET A 144 -3.07 0.92 11.62
N GLN A 145 -1.85 1.23 11.20
CA GLN A 145 -1.34 0.82 9.90
C GLN A 145 -1.28 -0.70 9.76
N THR A 146 -0.73 -1.39 10.77
CA THR A 146 -0.65 -2.85 10.78
C THR A 146 -2.04 -3.45 10.63
N ASN A 147 -3.02 -3.00 11.43
CA ASN A 147 -4.39 -3.50 11.35
C ASN A 147 -5.01 -3.21 9.97
N THR A 148 -4.86 -1.98 9.45
CA THR A 148 -5.41 -1.62 8.14
C THR A 148 -4.92 -2.55 7.04
N TRP A 149 -3.61 -2.79 6.97
CA TRP A 149 -3.03 -3.56 5.87
C TRP A 149 -3.15 -5.07 6.06
N THR A 150 -3.16 -5.58 7.29
CA THR A 150 -3.46 -6.99 7.54
C THR A 150 -4.92 -7.32 7.21
N ASP A 151 -5.86 -6.44 7.57
CA ASP A 151 -7.26 -6.60 7.22
C ASP A 151 -7.48 -6.51 5.71
N PHE A 152 -6.78 -5.60 5.02
CA PHE A 152 -6.81 -5.52 3.56
C PHE A 152 -6.34 -6.83 2.91
N VAL A 153 -5.20 -7.39 3.36
CA VAL A 153 -4.68 -8.69 2.88
C VAL A 153 -5.70 -9.80 3.11
N ASN A 154 -6.32 -9.84 4.29
CA ASN A 154 -7.34 -10.82 4.63
C ASN A 154 -8.58 -10.70 3.74
N THR A 155 -9.06 -9.47 3.52
CA THR A 155 -10.23 -9.20 2.66
C THR A 155 -9.96 -9.61 1.21
N VAL A 156 -8.77 -9.32 0.69
CA VAL A 156 -8.35 -9.80 -0.64
C VAL A 156 -8.37 -11.32 -0.69
N ALA A 157 -7.75 -12.00 0.29
CA ALA A 157 -7.67 -13.46 0.32
C ALA A 157 -9.05 -14.13 0.36
N LEU A 158 -10.00 -13.58 1.13
CA LEU A 158 -11.38 -14.04 1.19
C LEU A 158 -12.19 -13.72 -0.08
N THR A 159 -11.80 -12.69 -0.82
CA THR A 159 -12.49 -12.30 -2.06
C THR A 159 -12.12 -13.17 -3.24
N VAL A 160 -10.86 -13.62 -3.34
CA VAL A 160 -10.34 -14.37 -4.49
C VAL A 160 -10.06 -15.85 -4.19
N GLY A 161 -10.22 -16.26 -2.94
CA GLY A 161 -9.96 -17.63 -2.48
C GLY A 161 -10.75 -17.94 -1.21
N GLU A 162 -10.26 -18.91 -0.44
CA GLU A 162 -10.87 -19.40 0.79
C GLU A 162 -10.28 -18.76 2.06
N GLY A 163 -9.40 -17.77 1.90
CA GLY A 163 -8.67 -17.09 2.96
C GLY A 163 -7.17 -17.24 2.84
N VAL A 164 -6.46 -17.12 3.95
CA VAL A 164 -4.99 -17.21 3.99
C VAL A 164 -4.51 -18.59 4.41
N ILE A 165 -3.44 -19.08 3.80
CA ILE A 165 -2.74 -20.28 4.27
C ILE A 165 -1.84 -19.88 5.45
N GLY A 166 -2.13 -20.41 6.62
CA GLY A 166 -1.37 -20.16 7.84
C GLY A 166 -1.72 -18.82 8.48
N PHE A 167 -0.89 -17.79 8.29
CA PHE A 167 -1.07 -16.47 8.90
C PHE A 167 -0.63 -15.35 7.97
N ILE A 168 -1.08 -14.13 8.26
CA ILE A 168 -0.64 -12.92 7.57
C ILE A 168 0.67 -12.48 8.21
N HIS A 169 1.71 -12.37 7.40
CA HIS A 169 3.00 -11.84 7.82
C HIS A 169 2.95 -10.31 7.89
N ALA A 170 3.51 -9.75 8.95
CA ALA A 170 3.68 -8.30 9.12
C ALA A 170 5.11 -8.06 9.63
N GLU A 171 5.93 -7.40 8.85
CA GLU A 171 7.33 -7.14 9.15
C GLU A 171 7.64 -5.65 9.00
N THR A 172 8.50 -5.12 9.88
CA THR A 172 8.99 -3.74 9.79
C THR A 172 10.52 -3.75 9.89
N ALA A 173 11.17 -3.08 8.96
CA ALA A 173 12.62 -2.89 8.96
C ALA A 173 12.97 -1.40 8.83
N VAL A 174 14.03 -0.98 9.53
CA VAL A 174 14.65 0.32 9.30
C VAL A 174 15.61 0.16 8.13
N MET A 175 15.42 0.97 7.09
CA MET A 175 16.27 0.99 5.93
C MET A 175 17.44 1.96 6.15
N GLU A 176 18.66 1.53 5.84
CA GLU A 176 19.77 2.46 5.70
C GLU A 176 19.45 3.43 4.55
N GLN A 177 19.97 4.66 4.64
CA GLN A 177 19.72 5.70 3.64
C GLN A 177 20.32 5.26 2.30
N GLU A 178 19.60 4.49 1.52
CA GLU A 178 19.87 4.42 0.09
C GLU A 178 19.49 5.77 -0.53
N HIS A 179 20.33 6.27 -1.41
CA HIS A 179 20.02 7.42 -2.25
C HIS A 179 18.86 7.01 -3.15
N GLU A 180 17.62 7.30 -2.72
CA GLU A 180 16.48 7.20 -3.62
C GLU A 180 16.73 8.16 -4.78
N SER A 181 17.08 7.62 -5.95
CA SER A 181 17.13 8.42 -7.15
C SER A 181 15.72 8.90 -7.52
N ALA A 182 15.60 9.99 -8.25
CA ALA A 182 14.30 10.47 -8.74
C ALA A 182 13.54 9.41 -9.55
N ASP A 183 14.25 8.46 -10.16
CA ASP A 183 13.68 7.33 -10.91
C ASP A 183 13.13 6.24 -9.97
N ASP A 184 13.74 6.03 -8.80
CA ASP A 184 13.24 5.10 -7.78
C ASP A 184 11.91 5.58 -7.16
N VAL A 185 11.63 6.88 -7.17
CA VAL A 185 10.38 7.46 -6.65
C VAL A 185 9.17 7.10 -7.52
N GLN A 186 9.35 6.74 -8.79
CA GLN A 186 8.28 6.48 -9.75
C GLN A 186 8.01 5.00 -10.01
N GLY A 187 8.89 4.10 -9.56
CA GLY A 187 8.77 2.67 -9.79
C GLY A 187 8.15 1.90 -8.61
N PRO A 188 7.76 0.64 -8.84
CA PRO A 188 7.31 -0.24 -7.77
C PRO A 188 8.46 -0.50 -6.80
N THR A 189 8.18 -0.43 -5.49
CA THR A 189 9.13 -0.88 -4.46
C THR A 189 9.13 -2.39 -4.30
N PHE A 190 8.36 -3.07 -5.14
CA PHE A 190 8.07 -4.47 -5.03
C PHE A 190 9.15 -5.30 -5.70
N LEU A 191 9.78 -6.17 -4.93
CA LEU A 191 10.61 -7.25 -5.43
C LEU A 191 9.95 -8.54 -5.00
N ALA A 192 9.63 -9.41 -5.96
CA ALA A 192 9.24 -10.76 -5.65
C ALA A 192 10.31 -11.34 -4.69
N ARG A 193 9.88 -11.87 -3.54
CA ARG A 193 10.80 -12.64 -2.72
C ARG A 193 11.19 -13.87 -3.54
N GLY A 194 12.44 -13.94 -3.94
CA GLY A 194 13.06 -15.21 -4.28
C GLY A 194 12.97 -16.10 -3.05
N ASP A 195 12.71 -17.37 -3.26
CA ASP A 195 12.48 -18.45 -2.30
C ASP A 195 13.30 -18.38 -1.02
#